data_c7f6fd636bfd5583e6ae1ad7c554bd2a
#
_entry.id   c7f6fd636bfd5583e6ae1ad7c554bd2a
#
_cell.length_a   1.000
_cell.length_b   1.000
_cell.length_c   1.000
_cell.angle_alpha   90.00
_cell.angle_beta   90.00
_cell.angle_gamma   90.00
#
_symmetry.space_group_name_H-M   'P 1'
#
loop_
_entity.id
_entity.type
_entity.pdbx_description
1 polymer ?
#
loop_
_entity_poly.entity_id
_entity_poly.type
_entity_poly.pdbx_seq_one_letter_code
_entity_poly.pdbx_strand_id
1 'polypeptide(L)'
;ETSYETRQRLAAKVFRHTAAYDALIAEYFTAQVGEEKPEKLTLTYDLKQPMRYGENPQQDADFYQKALPTDYSIASAKQLNGKELSFNNIRDADAAIRIIRDFKDRPTVVALKHMNPCGIGQADDIETAWDYAYESDPVSIFGGIVVLNREVDAATAKKMHGVFLEIIIAPSYTDEALEILTTKKKNLRILELPFDAQDASEVEAEYTGVVGGLLVQNQDVVKESPA
;
A
#
# COMPACT_ATOMS: atom_id res chain seq x y z
N GLU A 1 16.93 -31.26 29.28
CA GLU A 1 17.73 -30.03 29.25
C GLU A 1 17.64 -29.42 27.85
N THR A 2 17.54 -28.11 27.77
CA THR A 2 17.52 -27.39 26.47
C THR A 2 18.93 -27.27 25.91
N SER A 3 19.10 -27.53 24.61
CA SER A 3 20.41 -27.38 23.93
C SER A 3 20.90 -25.92 24.00
N TYR A 4 22.21 -25.73 23.82
CA TYR A 4 22.81 -24.39 23.76
C TYR A 4 22.22 -23.57 22.60
N GLU A 5 22.04 -24.17 21.43
CA GLU A 5 21.43 -23.56 20.26
C GLU A 5 19.97 -23.10 20.54
N THR A 6 19.19 -23.93 21.22
CA THR A 6 17.82 -23.55 21.63
C THR A 6 17.86 -22.34 22.55
N ARG A 7 18.76 -22.28 23.50
CA ARG A 7 18.90 -21.14 24.42
C ARG A 7 19.31 -19.87 23.69
N GLN A 8 20.24 -19.93 22.72
CA GLN A 8 20.63 -18.79 21.89
C GLN A 8 19.44 -18.28 21.08
N ARG A 9 18.68 -19.16 20.46
CA ARG A 9 17.47 -18.79 19.69
C ARG A 9 16.43 -18.11 20.56
N LEU A 10 16.20 -18.63 21.75
CA LEU A 10 15.25 -18.02 22.70
C LEU A 10 15.75 -16.67 23.21
N ALA A 11 17.03 -16.53 23.50
CA ALA A 11 17.63 -15.25 23.89
C ALA A 11 17.46 -14.20 22.78
N ALA A 12 17.76 -14.54 21.51
CA ALA A 12 17.55 -13.65 20.39
C ALA A 12 16.07 -13.22 20.26
N LYS A 13 15.12 -14.15 20.50
CA LYS A 13 13.68 -13.84 20.52
C LYS A 13 13.30 -12.87 21.63
N VAL A 14 13.83 -13.07 22.84
CA VAL A 14 13.58 -12.19 24.00
C VAL A 14 14.08 -10.77 23.70
N PHE A 15 15.33 -10.63 23.24
CA PHE A 15 15.89 -9.30 22.97
C PHE A 15 15.17 -8.57 21.82
N ARG A 16 14.73 -9.26 20.75
CA ARG A 16 13.87 -8.63 19.73
C ARG A 16 12.55 -8.16 20.32
N HIS A 17 11.94 -8.95 21.22
CA HIS A 17 10.68 -8.59 21.86
C HIS A 17 10.81 -7.35 22.74
N THR A 18 11.82 -7.31 23.60
CA THR A 18 12.05 -6.17 24.51
C THR A 18 12.50 -4.93 23.73
N ALA A 19 13.35 -5.07 22.71
CA ALA A 19 13.77 -3.97 21.85
C ALA A 19 12.60 -3.34 21.09
N ALA A 20 11.68 -4.17 20.56
CA ALA A 20 10.47 -3.68 19.90
C ALA A 20 9.56 -2.91 20.86
N TYR A 21 9.38 -3.41 22.08
CA TYR A 21 8.61 -2.73 23.13
C TYR A 21 9.22 -1.37 23.47
N ASP A 22 10.53 -1.31 23.73
CA ASP A 22 11.23 -0.08 24.06
C ASP A 22 11.22 0.90 22.88
N ALA A 23 11.31 0.42 21.63
CA ALA A 23 11.23 1.26 20.44
C ALA A 23 9.87 1.96 20.31
N LEU A 24 8.76 1.27 20.57
CA LEU A 24 7.41 1.85 20.57
C LEU A 24 7.24 2.91 21.66
N ILE A 25 7.79 2.65 22.86
CA ILE A 25 7.76 3.63 23.96
C ILE A 25 8.59 4.85 23.59
N ALA A 26 9.78 4.67 22.99
CA ALA A 26 10.63 5.77 22.56
C ALA A 26 9.93 6.63 21.50
N GLU A 27 9.28 6.01 20.50
CA GLU A 27 8.50 6.72 19.47
C GLU A 27 7.37 7.54 20.11
N TYR A 28 6.60 6.94 21.00
CA TYR A 28 5.50 7.61 21.70
C TYR A 28 5.98 8.85 22.49
N PHE A 29 7.02 8.71 23.32
CA PHE A 29 7.51 9.82 24.14
C PHE A 29 8.22 10.88 23.29
N THR A 30 8.94 10.51 22.24
CA THR A 30 9.54 11.47 21.29
C THR A 30 8.46 12.37 20.69
N ALA A 31 7.32 11.79 20.27
CA ALA A 31 6.18 12.54 19.79
C ALA A 31 5.55 13.44 20.88
N GLN A 32 5.39 12.92 22.12
CA GLN A 32 4.80 13.69 23.22
C GLN A 32 5.62 14.93 23.61
N VAL A 33 6.94 14.86 23.55
CA VAL A 33 7.81 16.00 23.86
C VAL A 33 8.11 16.90 22.66
N GLY A 34 7.58 16.53 21.47
CA GLY A 34 7.77 17.31 20.25
C GLY A 34 9.21 17.34 19.75
N GLU A 35 9.99 16.29 19.99
CA GLU A 35 11.36 16.18 19.52
C GLU A 35 11.40 15.73 18.06
N GLU A 36 11.65 16.66 17.14
CA GLU A 36 11.66 16.38 15.70
C GLU A 36 12.89 15.59 15.22
N LYS A 37 14.01 15.71 15.93
CA LYS A 37 15.31 15.12 15.54
C LYS A 37 15.98 14.42 16.72
N PRO A 38 15.50 13.23 17.08
CA PRO A 38 16.07 12.49 18.20
C PRO A 38 17.52 12.06 17.90
N GLU A 39 18.36 12.04 18.92
CA GLU A 39 19.76 11.58 18.82
C GLU A 39 19.89 10.16 18.26
N LYS A 40 18.90 9.31 18.56
CA LYS A 40 18.83 7.91 18.10
C LYS A 40 17.47 7.64 17.50
N LEU A 41 17.47 7.20 16.26
CA LEU A 41 16.27 6.73 15.59
C LEU A 41 16.10 5.24 15.88
N THR A 42 14.96 4.87 16.47
CA THR A 42 14.56 3.49 16.68
C THR A 42 13.32 3.19 15.85
N LEU A 43 13.37 2.13 15.06
CA LEU A 43 12.25 1.68 14.23
C LEU A 43 11.95 0.23 14.56
N THR A 44 10.67 -0.12 14.66
CA THR A 44 10.25 -1.50 14.82
C THR A 44 9.13 -1.85 13.87
N TYR A 45 9.29 -3.00 13.22
CA TYR A 45 8.35 -3.54 12.24
C TYR A 45 8.18 -5.03 12.47
N ASP A 46 6.98 -5.53 12.25
CA ASP A 46 6.65 -6.95 12.31
C ASP A 46 6.66 -7.58 10.92
N LEU A 47 7.22 -8.78 10.79
CA LEU A 47 7.19 -9.52 9.54
C LEU A 47 5.75 -9.84 9.17
N LYS A 48 5.28 -9.25 8.05
CA LYS A 48 3.96 -9.50 7.51
C LYS A 48 3.94 -10.64 6.51
N GLN A 49 4.91 -10.66 5.60
CA GLN A 49 4.95 -11.64 4.52
C GLN A 49 6.39 -11.89 4.07
N PRO A 50 6.90 -13.14 4.16
CA PRO A 50 8.11 -13.53 3.41
C PRO A 50 7.81 -13.47 1.92
N MET A 51 8.68 -12.88 1.15
CA MET A 51 8.47 -12.68 -0.28
C MET A 51 9.22 -13.72 -1.11
N ARG A 52 8.68 -14.01 -2.27
CA ARG A 52 9.28 -14.99 -3.18
C ARG A 52 10.64 -14.51 -3.72
N TYR A 53 10.77 -13.22 -3.97
CA TYR A 53 11.99 -12.49 -4.36
C TYR A 53 11.72 -10.99 -4.26
N GLY A 54 12.77 -10.17 -4.36
CA GLY A 54 12.67 -8.71 -4.31
C GLY A 54 12.27 -8.08 -5.65
N GLU A 55 12.87 -6.93 -5.96
CA GLU A 55 12.63 -6.25 -7.24
C GLU A 55 13.07 -7.13 -8.41
N ASN A 56 14.17 -7.87 -8.24
CA ASN A 56 14.71 -8.81 -9.22
C ASN A 56 14.71 -10.24 -8.66
N PRO A 57 14.63 -11.27 -9.52
CA PRO A 57 14.50 -12.67 -9.11
C PRO A 57 15.65 -13.22 -8.23
N GLN A 58 16.83 -12.61 -8.30
CA GLN A 58 18.01 -13.02 -7.51
C GLN A 58 18.08 -12.36 -6.12
N GLN A 59 17.14 -11.49 -5.77
CA GLN A 59 17.12 -10.77 -4.50
C GLN A 59 16.16 -11.41 -3.53
N ASP A 60 16.60 -11.72 -2.32
CA ASP A 60 15.71 -12.09 -1.23
C ASP A 60 15.00 -10.84 -0.71
N ALA A 61 13.75 -10.98 -0.30
CA ALA A 61 12.97 -9.90 0.25
C ALA A 61 11.91 -10.38 1.22
N ASP A 62 11.54 -9.48 2.13
CA ASP A 62 10.46 -9.65 3.09
C ASP A 62 9.66 -8.36 3.18
N PHE A 63 8.36 -8.47 3.43
CA PHE A 63 7.50 -7.35 3.72
C PHE A 63 7.25 -7.26 5.22
N TYR A 64 7.64 -6.14 5.79
CA TYR A 64 7.39 -5.80 7.18
C TYR A 64 6.35 -4.70 7.28
N GLN A 65 5.50 -4.75 8.28
CA GLN A 65 4.51 -3.72 8.61
C GLN A 65 4.89 -3.02 9.91
N LYS A 66 4.44 -1.79 10.11
CA LYS A 66 4.56 -1.11 11.40
C LYS A 66 3.92 -1.95 12.49
N ALA A 67 4.51 -1.97 13.68
CA ALA A 67 3.95 -2.67 14.85
C ALA A 67 2.61 -2.05 15.30
N LEU A 68 2.46 -0.72 15.14
CA LEU A 68 1.17 -0.03 15.24
C LEU A 68 0.63 0.17 13.82
N PRO A 69 -0.57 -0.36 13.51
CA PRO A 69 -1.11 -0.28 12.15
C PRO A 69 -1.34 1.16 11.69
N THR A 70 -1.09 1.41 10.41
CA THR A 70 -1.55 2.61 9.71
C THR A 70 -2.84 2.24 8.99
N ASP A 71 -3.93 2.94 9.26
CA ASP A 71 -5.27 2.54 8.79
C ASP A 71 -5.42 2.57 7.28
N TYR A 72 -4.82 3.57 6.60
CA TYR A 72 -4.85 3.67 5.15
C TYR A 72 -3.49 3.38 4.52
N SER A 73 -3.18 2.10 4.37
CA SER A 73 -1.91 1.63 3.80
C SER A 73 -2.05 0.30 3.09
N ILE A 74 -1.11 -0.04 2.21
CA ILE A 74 -1.07 -1.37 1.60
C ILE A 74 -0.91 -2.49 2.67
N ALA A 75 -0.31 -2.16 3.80
CA ALA A 75 -0.15 -3.11 4.90
C ALA A 75 -1.48 -3.42 5.60
N SER A 76 -2.44 -2.49 5.64
CA SER A 76 -3.78 -2.68 6.22
C SER A 76 -4.82 -3.20 5.23
N ALA A 77 -4.52 -3.19 3.93
CA ALA A 77 -5.45 -3.64 2.90
C ALA A 77 -5.81 -5.13 3.07
N LYS A 78 -7.11 -5.44 2.93
CA LYS A 78 -7.63 -6.80 2.98
C LYS A 78 -7.66 -7.39 1.57
N GLN A 79 -6.95 -8.47 1.35
CA GLN A 79 -6.97 -9.17 0.07
C GLN A 79 -8.18 -10.10 -0.02
N LEU A 80 -9.05 -9.84 -0.99
CA LEU A 80 -10.29 -10.60 -1.22
C LEU A 80 -10.11 -11.72 -2.26
N ASN A 81 -9.16 -11.57 -3.20
CA ASN A 81 -8.88 -12.55 -4.26
C ASN A 81 -7.41 -12.44 -4.72
N GLY A 82 -6.94 -13.49 -5.35
CA GLY A 82 -5.67 -13.53 -6.08
C GLY A 82 -4.52 -14.18 -5.32
N LYS A 83 -3.35 -14.17 -5.97
CA LYS A 83 -2.10 -14.65 -5.39
C LYS A 83 -1.56 -13.60 -4.39
N GLU A 84 -0.64 -14.03 -3.54
CA GLU A 84 0.15 -13.11 -2.70
C GLU A 84 0.75 -11.97 -3.53
N LEU A 85 0.87 -10.80 -2.90
CA LEU A 85 1.49 -9.64 -3.51
C LEU A 85 3.00 -9.88 -3.67
N SER A 86 3.55 -9.52 -4.82
CA SER A 86 5.00 -9.48 -5.03
C SER A 86 5.57 -8.16 -4.50
N PHE A 87 6.90 -8.08 -4.41
CA PHE A 87 7.63 -6.86 -4.07
C PHE A 87 7.20 -5.68 -4.96
N ASN A 88 7.20 -5.88 -6.28
CA ASN A 88 6.78 -4.84 -7.23
C ASN A 88 5.29 -4.50 -7.10
N ASN A 89 4.42 -5.49 -6.83
CA ASN A 89 3.00 -5.23 -6.57
C ASN A 89 2.79 -4.31 -5.37
N ILE A 90 3.53 -4.50 -4.29
CA ILE A 90 3.42 -3.65 -3.09
C ILE A 90 3.89 -2.23 -3.40
N ARG A 91 5.00 -2.05 -4.10
CA ARG A 91 5.50 -0.73 -4.50
C ARG A 91 4.52 0.02 -5.41
N ASP A 92 4.00 -0.67 -6.42
CA ASP A 92 3.02 -0.08 -7.33
C ASP A 92 1.71 0.26 -6.62
N ALA A 93 1.22 -0.62 -5.73
CA ALA A 93 0.01 -0.38 -4.95
C ALA A 93 0.19 0.79 -3.95
N ASP A 94 1.34 0.91 -3.30
CA ASP A 94 1.65 2.04 -2.42
C ASP A 94 1.64 3.37 -3.20
N ALA A 95 2.25 3.40 -4.39
CA ALA A 95 2.21 4.57 -5.26
C ALA A 95 0.77 4.93 -5.68
N ALA A 96 -0.05 3.91 -6.01
CA ALA A 96 -1.46 4.11 -6.34
C ALA A 96 -2.26 4.74 -5.20
N ILE A 97 -2.07 4.23 -3.99
CA ILE A 97 -2.72 4.72 -2.77
C ILE A 97 -2.30 6.17 -2.48
N ARG A 98 -1.03 6.51 -2.68
CA ARG A 98 -0.54 7.87 -2.48
C ARG A 98 -1.16 8.85 -3.48
N ILE A 99 -1.27 8.48 -4.74
CA ILE A 99 -1.85 9.34 -5.77
C ILE A 99 -3.35 9.56 -5.55
N ILE A 100 -4.11 8.51 -5.27
CA ILE A 100 -5.57 8.64 -5.12
C ILE A 100 -5.97 9.50 -3.92
N ARG A 101 -5.10 9.64 -2.91
CA ARG A 101 -5.32 10.51 -1.74
C ARG A 101 -5.57 11.97 -2.11
N ASP A 102 -5.04 12.45 -3.21
CA ASP A 102 -5.23 13.83 -3.67
C ASP A 102 -6.61 14.08 -4.29
N PHE A 103 -7.34 13.00 -4.60
CA PHE A 103 -8.63 13.04 -5.28
C PHE A 103 -9.77 12.62 -4.32
N LYS A 104 -10.16 13.52 -3.38
CA LYS A 104 -11.12 13.17 -2.33
C LYS A 104 -12.57 13.49 -2.71
N ASP A 105 -12.79 14.58 -3.43
CA ASP A 105 -14.11 15.19 -3.55
C ASP A 105 -15.01 14.47 -4.56
N ARG A 106 -14.46 13.93 -5.62
CA ARG A 106 -15.20 13.31 -6.71
C ARG A 106 -14.81 11.85 -6.92
N PRO A 107 -15.72 11.01 -7.46
CA PRO A 107 -15.37 9.67 -7.92
C PRO A 107 -14.16 9.71 -8.86
N THR A 108 -13.11 9.00 -8.49
CA THR A 108 -11.83 9.02 -9.22
C THR A 108 -11.28 7.61 -9.34
N VAL A 109 -10.70 7.34 -10.49
CA VAL A 109 -9.96 6.12 -10.82
C VAL A 109 -8.55 6.51 -11.26
N VAL A 110 -7.54 5.85 -10.68
CA VAL A 110 -6.15 5.99 -11.07
C VAL A 110 -5.64 4.66 -11.58
N ALA A 111 -5.16 4.63 -12.81
CA ALA A 111 -4.49 3.50 -13.42
C ALA A 111 -2.98 3.73 -13.43
N LEU A 112 -2.23 2.76 -12.94
CA LEU A 112 -0.78 2.84 -12.80
C LEU A 112 -0.06 1.68 -13.48
N LYS A 113 1.17 1.97 -13.90
CA LYS A 113 2.15 0.96 -14.25
C LYS A 113 3.54 1.42 -13.85
N HIS A 114 4.29 0.55 -13.12
CA HIS A 114 5.64 0.86 -12.64
C HIS A 114 5.69 2.16 -11.81
N MET A 115 4.78 2.28 -10.85
CA MET A 115 4.62 3.42 -9.93
C MET A 115 4.25 4.76 -10.60
N ASN A 116 3.98 4.78 -11.91
CA ASN A 116 3.60 5.99 -12.62
C ASN A 116 2.18 5.88 -13.15
N PRO A 117 1.36 6.93 -13.04
CA PRO A 117 0.00 6.93 -13.58
C PRO A 117 0.07 6.92 -15.13
N CYS A 118 -0.70 6.04 -15.75
CA CYS A 118 -0.96 6.04 -17.19
C CYS A 118 -2.35 6.57 -17.52
N GLY A 119 -3.22 6.71 -16.52
CA GLY A 119 -4.53 7.31 -16.70
C GLY A 119 -5.15 7.68 -15.35
N ILE A 120 -5.71 8.89 -15.27
CA ILE A 120 -6.52 9.36 -14.16
C ILE A 120 -7.84 9.87 -14.70
N GLY A 121 -8.94 9.29 -14.23
CA GLY A 121 -10.30 9.70 -14.59
C GLY A 121 -11.05 10.20 -13.39
N GLN A 122 -11.68 11.36 -13.48
CA GLN A 122 -12.55 11.93 -12.47
C GLN A 122 -13.89 12.30 -13.10
N ALA A 123 -14.99 11.85 -12.49
CA ALA A 123 -16.33 12.07 -13.01
C ALA A 123 -17.37 12.17 -11.88
N ASP A 124 -18.67 12.23 -12.22
CA ASP A 124 -19.75 12.27 -11.23
C ASP A 124 -20.09 10.86 -10.71
N ASP A 125 -19.71 9.81 -11.42
CA ASP A 125 -19.85 8.41 -11.03
C ASP A 125 -18.57 7.62 -11.32
N ILE A 126 -18.43 6.46 -10.68
CA ILE A 126 -17.20 5.67 -10.74
C ILE A 126 -17.03 4.93 -12.08
N GLU A 127 -18.14 4.59 -12.74
CA GLU A 127 -18.12 3.93 -14.04
C GLU A 127 -17.57 4.87 -15.12
N THR A 128 -18.03 6.11 -15.15
CA THR A 128 -17.53 7.16 -16.06
C THR A 128 -16.08 7.53 -15.73
N ALA A 129 -15.73 7.59 -14.44
CA ALA A 129 -14.35 7.83 -14.03
C ALA A 129 -13.40 6.72 -14.53
N TRP A 130 -13.85 5.46 -14.53
CA TRP A 130 -13.11 4.35 -15.12
C TRP A 130 -12.90 4.57 -16.63
N ASP A 131 -13.94 4.94 -17.37
CA ASP A 131 -13.84 5.17 -18.82
C ASP A 131 -12.77 6.22 -19.14
N TYR A 132 -12.76 7.34 -18.43
CA TYR A 132 -11.77 8.40 -18.62
C TYR A 132 -10.33 7.94 -18.27
N ALA A 133 -10.18 7.19 -17.19
CA ALA A 133 -8.87 6.64 -16.84
C ALA A 133 -8.37 5.65 -17.90
N TYR A 134 -9.25 4.80 -18.42
CA TYR A 134 -8.93 3.82 -19.45
C TYR A 134 -8.61 4.49 -20.79
N GLU A 135 -9.41 5.47 -21.21
CA GLU A 135 -9.24 6.18 -22.48
C GLU A 135 -7.97 7.03 -22.53
N SER A 136 -7.42 7.40 -21.36
CA SER A 136 -6.16 8.16 -21.29
C SER A 136 -4.99 7.41 -21.94
N ASP A 137 -4.86 6.10 -21.66
CA ASP A 137 -3.87 5.22 -22.30
C ASP A 137 -4.31 3.75 -22.22
N PRO A 138 -5.15 3.29 -23.15
CA PRO A 138 -5.69 1.93 -23.14
C PRO A 138 -4.62 0.85 -23.43
N VAL A 139 -3.45 1.25 -23.88
CA VAL A 139 -2.33 0.33 -24.16
C VAL A 139 -1.50 0.10 -22.89
N SER A 140 -1.10 1.17 -22.22
CA SER A 140 -0.23 1.08 -21.04
C SER A 140 -0.95 0.48 -19.81
N ILE A 141 -2.28 0.64 -19.70
CA ILE A 141 -3.06 0.06 -18.59
C ILE A 141 -3.03 -1.47 -18.57
N PHE A 142 -2.73 -2.13 -19.68
CA PHE A 142 -2.64 -3.59 -19.74
C PHE A 142 -1.56 -4.13 -18.79
N GLY A 143 -1.96 -4.99 -17.86
CA GLY A 143 -1.10 -5.51 -16.80
C GLY A 143 -0.78 -4.48 -15.72
N GLY A 144 -1.54 -3.40 -15.64
CA GLY A 144 -1.40 -2.35 -14.63
C GLY A 144 -2.17 -2.64 -13.35
N ILE A 145 -2.10 -1.66 -12.46
CA ILE A 145 -2.81 -1.57 -11.18
C ILE A 145 -3.82 -0.45 -11.27
N VAL A 146 -5.00 -0.66 -10.69
CA VAL A 146 -6.06 0.33 -10.66
C VAL A 146 -6.51 0.55 -9.22
N VAL A 147 -6.60 1.80 -8.80
CA VAL A 147 -7.18 2.21 -7.53
C VAL A 147 -8.38 3.12 -7.76
N LEU A 148 -9.42 2.90 -6.98
CA LEU A 148 -10.67 3.66 -7.01
C LEU A 148 -10.94 4.23 -5.61
N ASN A 149 -11.54 5.42 -5.54
CA ASN A 149 -11.90 6.04 -4.27
C ASN A 149 -13.39 5.89 -3.89
N ARG A 150 -14.13 5.08 -4.64
CA ARG A 150 -15.55 4.72 -4.37
C ARG A 150 -15.74 3.22 -4.54
N GLU A 151 -16.87 2.73 -4.06
CA GLU A 151 -17.28 1.34 -4.24
C GLU A 151 -17.30 0.94 -5.71
N VAL A 152 -16.82 -0.24 -6.00
CA VAL A 152 -16.91 -0.84 -7.35
C VAL A 152 -18.24 -1.56 -7.48
N ASP A 153 -19.07 -1.08 -8.40
CA ASP A 153 -20.34 -1.70 -8.77
C ASP A 153 -20.20 -2.69 -9.93
N ALA A 154 -21.30 -3.39 -10.25
CA ALA A 154 -21.32 -4.38 -11.32
C ALA A 154 -21.04 -3.79 -12.71
N ALA A 155 -21.44 -2.55 -12.98
CA ALA A 155 -21.24 -1.90 -14.28
C ALA A 155 -19.75 -1.62 -14.49
N THR A 156 -19.10 -1.00 -13.52
CA THR A 156 -17.67 -0.74 -13.51
C THR A 156 -16.87 -2.05 -13.57
N ALA A 157 -17.27 -3.06 -12.77
CA ALA A 157 -16.62 -4.37 -12.75
C ALA A 157 -16.65 -5.05 -14.13
N LYS A 158 -17.76 -4.98 -14.87
CA LYS A 158 -17.87 -5.56 -16.23
C LYS A 158 -16.86 -4.94 -17.20
N LYS A 159 -16.68 -3.62 -17.13
CA LYS A 159 -15.70 -2.90 -17.96
C LYS A 159 -14.26 -3.29 -17.59
N MET A 160 -13.95 -3.26 -16.29
CA MET A 160 -12.63 -3.64 -15.79
C MET A 160 -12.27 -5.10 -16.07
N HIS A 161 -13.26 -6.00 -16.05
CA HIS A 161 -13.06 -7.42 -16.36
C HIS A 161 -12.59 -7.65 -17.79
N GLY A 162 -12.92 -6.77 -18.73
CA GLY A 162 -12.47 -6.83 -20.14
C GLY A 162 -10.97 -6.54 -20.31
N VAL A 163 -10.30 -5.98 -19.30
CA VAL A 163 -8.89 -5.61 -19.33
C VAL A 163 -8.07 -6.58 -18.48
N PHE A 164 -6.87 -6.92 -18.93
CA PHE A 164 -5.93 -7.64 -18.06
C PHE A 164 -5.33 -6.66 -17.05
N LEU A 165 -5.70 -6.82 -15.78
CA LEU A 165 -5.19 -6.06 -14.64
C LEU A 165 -4.51 -7.00 -13.65
N GLU A 166 -3.49 -6.52 -12.95
CA GLU A 166 -2.82 -7.28 -11.91
C GLU A 166 -3.42 -7.06 -10.52
N ILE A 167 -3.81 -5.83 -10.20
CA ILE A 167 -4.39 -5.44 -8.91
C ILE A 167 -5.52 -4.45 -9.12
N ILE A 168 -6.59 -4.60 -8.34
CA ILE A 168 -7.64 -3.61 -8.17
C ILE A 168 -7.74 -3.28 -6.68
N ILE A 169 -7.74 -2.00 -6.34
CA ILE A 169 -7.85 -1.50 -4.97
C ILE A 169 -9.07 -0.58 -4.90
N ALA A 170 -9.98 -0.83 -3.98
CA ALA A 170 -11.15 0.00 -3.76
C ALA A 170 -11.60 -0.03 -2.30
N PRO A 171 -12.38 0.97 -1.83
CA PRO A 171 -12.89 0.98 -0.46
C PRO A 171 -13.87 -0.16 -0.19
N SER A 172 -14.64 -0.57 -1.20
CA SER A 172 -15.57 -1.69 -1.13
C SER A 172 -15.95 -2.16 -2.53
N TYR A 173 -16.62 -3.30 -2.58
CA TYR A 173 -17.11 -3.92 -3.81
C TYR A 173 -18.51 -4.48 -3.54
N THR A 174 -19.44 -4.33 -4.48
CA THR A 174 -20.69 -5.08 -4.40
C THR A 174 -20.44 -6.56 -4.61
N ASP A 175 -21.31 -7.42 -4.07
CA ASP A 175 -21.19 -8.88 -4.25
C ASP A 175 -21.17 -9.28 -5.73
N GLU A 176 -22.02 -8.62 -6.55
CA GLU A 176 -22.06 -8.84 -8.00
C GLU A 176 -20.74 -8.40 -8.67
N ALA A 177 -20.15 -7.30 -8.26
CA ALA A 177 -18.86 -6.84 -8.77
C ALA A 177 -17.74 -7.84 -8.47
N LEU A 178 -17.69 -8.40 -7.26
CA LEU A 178 -16.71 -9.42 -6.89
C LEU A 178 -16.89 -10.69 -7.71
N GLU A 179 -18.13 -11.16 -7.92
CA GLU A 179 -18.42 -12.32 -8.75
C GLU A 179 -17.92 -12.12 -10.19
N ILE A 180 -18.20 -10.95 -10.77
CA ILE A 180 -17.73 -10.60 -12.12
C ILE A 180 -16.21 -10.58 -12.19
N LEU A 181 -15.56 -9.84 -11.30
CA LEU A 181 -14.10 -9.64 -11.31
C LEU A 181 -13.31 -10.93 -11.08
N THR A 182 -13.83 -11.86 -10.27
CA THR A 182 -13.15 -13.13 -9.96
C THR A 182 -13.40 -14.22 -11.01
N THR A 183 -14.43 -14.07 -11.85
CA THR A 183 -14.79 -15.05 -12.88
C THR A 183 -13.63 -15.25 -13.85
N LYS A 184 -13.07 -16.48 -13.87
CA LYS A 184 -11.91 -16.89 -14.68
C LYS A 184 -10.60 -16.11 -14.43
N LYS A 185 -10.55 -15.27 -13.39
CA LYS A 185 -9.40 -14.44 -13.04
C LYS A 185 -8.83 -14.76 -11.65
N LYS A 186 -8.49 -16.03 -11.41
CA LYS A 186 -7.96 -16.51 -10.11
C LYS A 186 -6.69 -15.78 -9.62
N ASN A 187 -5.95 -15.18 -10.51
CA ASN A 187 -4.69 -14.49 -10.19
C ASN A 187 -4.85 -12.99 -9.96
N LEU A 188 -5.98 -12.39 -10.36
CA LEU A 188 -6.27 -10.98 -10.14
C LEU A 188 -6.33 -10.71 -8.64
N ARG A 189 -5.51 -9.81 -8.18
CA ARG A 189 -5.50 -9.38 -6.78
C ARG A 189 -6.55 -8.31 -6.58
N ILE A 190 -7.50 -8.58 -5.71
CA ILE A 190 -8.55 -7.63 -5.33
C ILE A 190 -8.29 -7.25 -3.89
N LEU A 191 -8.06 -5.97 -3.66
CA LEU A 191 -7.77 -5.42 -2.34
C LEU A 191 -8.89 -4.48 -1.91
N GLU A 192 -9.41 -4.72 -0.71
CA GLU A 192 -10.33 -3.82 -0.02
C GLU A 192 -9.51 -2.93 0.92
N LEU A 193 -9.62 -1.64 0.72
CA LEU A 193 -8.97 -0.63 1.54
C LEU A 193 -9.92 0.54 1.72
N PRO A 194 -10.58 0.68 2.89
CA PRO A 194 -11.50 1.79 3.16
C PRO A 194 -10.82 3.13 2.91
N PHE A 195 -11.45 3.97 2.09
CA PHE A 195 -10.94 5.29 1.77
C PHE A 195 -11.42 6.28 2.83
N ASP A 196 -10.59 6.57 3.83
CA ASP A 196 -10.85 7.63 4.79
C ASP A 196 -10.13 8.91 4.37
N ALA A 197 -10.96 9.91 4.01
CA ALA A 197 -10.47 11.21 3.60
C ALA A 197 -9.81 12.01 4.75
N GLN A 198 -10.05 11.62 6.01
CA GLN A 198 -9.52 12.33 7.18
C GLN A 198 -8.09 11.90 7.52
N ASP A 199 -7.72 10.63 7.27
CA ASP A 199 -6.40 10.09 7.63
C ASP A 199 -5.26 10.50 6.68
N ALA A 200 -5.56 11.14 5.56
CA ALA A 200 -4.54 11.67 4.64
C ALA A 200 -3.70 12.82 5.24
N SER A 201 -3.92 13.19 6.51
CA SER A 201 -3.17 14.25 7.18
C SER A 201 -1.94 13.77 7.95
N GLU A 202 -1.80 12.47 8.21
CA GLU A 202 -0.58 11.95 8.80
C GLU A 202 0.53 11.88 7.76
N VAL A 203 1.43 12.85 7.83
CA VAL A 203 2.65 12.89 7.03
C VAL A 203 3.63 11.88 7.61
N GLU A 204 3.66 10.70 7.04
CA GLU A 204 4.65 9.69 7.43
C GLU A 204 6.05 10.10 6.94
N ALA A 205 7.07 9.77 7.73
CA ALA A 205 8.44 9.92 7.29
C ALA A 205 8.77 8.89 6.19
N GLU A 206 9.53 9.33 5.20
CA GLU A 206 10.09 8.47 4.17
C GLU A 206 11.53 8.09 4.53
N TYR A 207 11.85 6.81 4.32
CA TYR A 207 13.15 6.23 4.66
C TYR A 207 13.84 5.71 3.40
N THR A 208 15.07 6.14 3.18
CA THR A 208 15.89 5.66 2.07
C THR A 208 17.22 5.12 2.59
N GLY A 209 17.45 3.82 2.42
CA GLY A 209 18.71 3.20 2.79
C GLY A 209 19.85 3.68 1.90
N VAL A 210 20.96 4.05 2.53
CA VAL A 210 22.24 4.34 1.86
C VAL A 210 23.33 3.52 2.49
N VAL A 211 24.49 3.36 1.80
CA VAL A 211 25.60 2.60 2.36
C VAL A 211 26.04 3.21 3.69
N GLY A 212 25.86 2.46 4.77
CA GLY A 212 26.24 2.88 6.12
C GLY A 212 25.31 3.87 6.79
N GLY A 213 24.12 4.15 6.24
CA GLY A 213 23.21 5.12 6.81
C GLY A 213 21.77 5.02 6.33
N LEU A 214 20.93 5.92 6.85
CA LEU A 214 19.54 6.06 6.51
C LEU A 214 19.22 7.55 6.30
N LEU A 215 18.63 7.87 5.16
CA LEU A 215 18.03 9.19 4.93
C LEU A 215 16.59 9.17 5.42
N VAL A 216 16.19 10.19 6.14
CA VAL A 216 14.82 10.38 6.63
C VAL A 216 14.34 11.74 6.17
N GLN A 217 13.17 11.77 5.55
CA GLN A 217 12.52 13.02 5.12
C GLN A 217 11.01 12.93 5.36
N ASN A 218 10.34 14.07 5.39
CA ASN A 218 8.89 14.12 5.36
C ASN A 218 8.41 13.83 3.94
N GLN A 219 7.21 13.27 3.83
CA GLN A 219 6.54 13.16 2.52
C GLN A 219 6.30 14.53 1.91
N ASP A 220 6.40 14.61 0.59
CA ASP A 220 6.00 15.81 -0.14
C ASP A 220 4.46 15.92 -0.13
N VAL A 221 3.96 16.87 0.64
CA VAL A 221 2.53 17.16 0.81
C VAL A 221 2.20 18.60 0.39
N VAL A 222 2.87 19.10 -0.63
CA VAL A 222 2.63 20.46 -1.13
C VAL A 222 1.17 20.58 -1.55
N LYS A 223 0.42 21.40 -0.80
CA LYS A 223 -0.93 21.80 -1.18
C LYS A 223 -0.79 23.04 -2.09
N GLU A 224 -1.33 22.96 -3.31
CA GLU A 224 -1.47 24.15 -4.13
C GLU A 224 -2.23 25.20 -3.35
N SER A 225 -1.62 26.36 -3.16
CA SER A 225 -2.34 27.52 -2.66
C SER A 225 -3.21 28.04 -3.79
N PRO A 226 -4.54 28.22 -3.58
CA PRO A 226 -5.36 28.88 -4.59
C PRO A 226 -4.75 30.26 -4.88
N ALA A 227 -4.51 30.52 -6.17
CA ALA A 227 -3.98 31.78 -6.68
C ALA A 227 -4.95 32.94 -6.46
#